data_cddab0119d52921bdb8afc732850ef20
#
_entry.id   cddab0119d52921bdb8afc732850ef20
#
_cell.length_a   1.000
_cell.length_b   1.000
_cell.length_c   1.000
_cell.angle_alpha   90.00
_cell.angle_beta   90.00
_cell.angle_gamma   90.00
#
_symmetry.space_group_name_H-M   'P 1'
#
loop_
_entity.id
_entity.type
_entity.pdbx_description
1 polymer ?
#
loop_
_entity_poly.entity_id
_entity_poly.type
_entity_poly.pdbx_seq_one_letter_code
_entity_poly.pdbx_strand_id
1 'polypeptide(L)'
;VLGALENSQGGEVFVPQINSYTLPVCIEALEKIIGKKSNTEIVGLRPGEKLHEDMLAETELPFTYQVPNINLLQIRPQYTNRIYRDWEKYMGPHFNSELWVKKDIKELKVLIEKGLKC
;
A
#
# COMPACT_ATOMS: atom_id res chain seq x y z
N VAL A 1 9.83 -4.05 5.22
CA VAL A 1 10.86 -5.08 4.95
C VAL A 1 11.20 -5.86 6.22
N LEU A 2 11.64 -5.21 7.31
CA LEU A 2 12.02 -5.90 8.56
C LEU A 2 10.89 -6.77 9.12
N GLY A 3 9.65 -6.25 9.16
CA GLY A 3 8.50 -7.02 9.64
C GLY A 3 8.23 -8.27 8.80
N ALA A 4 8.47 -8.22 7.50
CA ALA A 4 8.36 -9.40 6.63
C ALA A 4 9.46 -10.42 6.92
N LEU A 5 10.70 -9.96 7.09
CA LEU A 5 11.83 -10.85 7.43
C LEU A 5 11.63 -11.56 8.77
N GLU A 6 11.16 -10.85 9.79
CA GLU A 6 10.91 -11.40 11.12
C GLU A 6 9.76 -12.43 11.14
N ASN A 7 8.79 -12.28 10.26
CA ASN A 7 7.57 -13.09 10.25
C ASN A 7 7.54 -14.12 9.12
N SER A 8 8.48 -14.10 8.20
CA SER A 8 8.55 -15.02 7.06
C SER A 8 8.90 -16.45 7.49
N GLN A 9 8.19 -17.40 6.89
CA GLN A 9 8.47 -18.83 6.96
C GLN A 9 8.89 -19.41 5.61
N GLY A 10 8.76 -18.63 4.54
CA GLY A 10 9.12 -18.95 3.16
C GLY A 10 7.91 -19.18 2.26
N GLY A 11 7.96 -18.59 1.09
CA GLY A 11 6.93 -18.69 0.05
C GLY A 11 5.76 -17.71 0.16
N GLU A 12 5.70 -16.91 1.23
CA GLU A 12 4.66 -15.89 1.42
C GLU A 12 4.98 -14.59 0.67
N VAL A 13 3.93 -13.87 0.34
CA VAL A 13 4.02 -12.47 -0.10
C VAL A 13 3.48 -11.58 1.01
N PHE A 14 4.20 -10.53 1.35
CA PHE A 14 3.76 -9.57 2.37
C PHE A 14 3.31 -8.28 1.73
N VAL A 15 2.14 -7.81 2.13
CA VAL A 15 1.50 -6.59 1.60
C VAL A 15 1.31 -5.60 2.75
N PRO A 16 1.99 -4.44 2.72
CA PRO A 16 1.76 -3.41 3.73
C PRO A 16 0.39 -2.76 3.54
N GLN A 17 -0.30 -2.54 4.65
CA GLN A 17 -1.56 -1.79 4.67
C GLN A 17 -1.26 -0.29 4.67
N ILE A 18 -1.07 0.27 3.49
CA ILE A 18 -0.76 1.69 3.29
C ILE A 18 -1.94 2.45 2.69
N ASN A 19 -1.98 3.74 2.95
CA ASN A 19 -2.95 4.63 2.32
C ASN A 19 -2.49 5.00 0.90
N SER A 20 -3.45 5.29 0.03
CA SER A 20 -3.22 5.87 -1.28
C SER A 20 -3.63 7.33 -1.32
N TYR A 21 -3.06 8.09 -2.24
CA TYR A 21 -3.34 9.51 -2.44
C TYR A 21 -3.49 9.81 -3.92
N THR A 22 -4.38 10.73 -4.27
CA THR A 22 -4.51 11.17 -5.65
C THR A 22 -3.36 12.10 -6.03
N LEU A 23 -3.03 12.16 -7.31
CA LEU A 23 -1.97 13.06 -7.82
C LEU A 23 -2.21 14.53 -7.47
N PRO A 24 -3.44 15.10 -7.58
CA PRO A 24 -3.70 16.46 -7.15
C PRO A 24 -3.38 16.73 -5.68
N VAL A 25 -3.69 15.78 -4.79
CA VAL A 25 -3.36 15.87 -3.36
C VAL A 25 -1.85 15.82 -3.14
N CYS A 26 -1.13 14.97 -3.88
CA CYS A 26 0.33 14.90 -3.82
C CYS A 26 0.98 16.21 -4.28
N ILE A 27 0.51 16.79 -5.38
CA ILE A 27 0.99 18.08 -5.90
C ILE A 27 0.76 19.19 -4.88
N GLU A 28 -0.43 19.28 -4.31
CA GLU A 28 -0.76 20.29 -3.31
C GLU A 28 0.13 20.15 -2.05
N ALA A 29 0.39 18.95 -1.59
CA ALA A 29 1.27 18.69 -0.46
C ALA A 29 2.71 19.14 -0.75
N LEU A 30 3.23 18.83 -1.93
CA LEU A 30 4.56 19.26 -2.37
C LEU A 30 4.67 20.79 -2.50
N GLU A 31 3.66 21.43 -3.09
CA GLU A 31 3.61 22.90 -3.20
C GLU A 31 3.63 23.59 -1.83
N LYS A 32 2.95 23.04 -0.85
CA LYS A 32 2.97 23.55 0.54
C LYS A 32 4.33 23.37 1.21
N ILE A 33 5.04 22.28 0.93
CA ILE A 33 6.38 22.02 1.48
C ILE A 33 7.41 22.99 0.87
N ILE A 34 7.35 23.16 -0.46
CA ILE A 34 8.32 23.97 -1.22
C ILE A 34 7.98 25.46 -1.13
N GLY A 35 6.72 25.82 -0.86
CA GLY A 35 6.25 27.20 -0.80
C GLY A 35 6.06 27.87 -2.16
N LYS A 36 5.96 27.07 -3.23
CA LYS A 36 5.76 27.52 -4.63
C LYS A 36 4.64 26.75 -5.27
N LYS A 37 3.87 27.40 -6.14
CA LYS A 37 2.93 26.74 -7.01
C LYS A 37 3.62 26.20 -8.25
N SER A 38 3.21 25.02 -8.68
CA SER A 38 3.69 24.36 -9.91
C SER A 38 2.71 24.57 -11.05
N ASN A 39 3.24 24.52 -12.28
CA ASN A 39 2.42 24.39 -13.47
C ASN A 39 2.22 22.92 -13.74
N THR A 40 0.97 22.51 -13.94
CA THR A 40 0.62 21.11 -14.21
C THR A 40 0.00 21.00 -15.60
N GLU A 41 0.34 19.93 -16.31
CA GLU A 41 -0.22 19.59 -17.60
C GLU A 41 -0.82 18.18 -17.56
N ILE A 42 -2.04 18.03 -18.06
CA ILE A 42 -2.70 16.73 -18.16
C ILE A 42 -2.30 16.08 -19.49
N VAL A 43 -1.51 15.03 -19.41
CA VAL A 43 -1.02 14.30 -20.59
C VAL A 43 -1.78 12.99 -20.86
N GLY A 44 -2.71 12.61 -19.98
CA GLY A 44 -3.47 11.37 -20.07
C GLY A 44 -2.69 10.14 -19.63
N LEU A 45 -3.32 8.97 -19.77
CA LEU A 45 -2.70 7.68 -19.42
C LEU A 45 -1.80 7.21 -20.56
N ARG A 46 -0.64 6.69 -20.22
CA ARG A 46 0.25 6.01 -21.16
C ARG A 46 -0.21 4.58 -21.39
N PRO A 47 0.18 3.95 -22.53
CA PRO A 47 -0.09 2.53 -22.74
C PRO A 47 0.46 1.67 -21.58
N GLY A 48 -0.40 0.83 -21.01
CA GLY A 48 -0.05 -0.02 -19.86
C GLY A 48 -0.23 0.60 -18.48
N GLU A 49 -0.50 1.90 -18.39
CA GLU A 49 -0.85 2.54 -17.11
C GLU A 49 -2.30 2.28 -16.72
N LYS A 50 -2.55 2.13 -15.42
CA LYS A 50 -3.88 2.00 -14.84
C LYS A 50 -4.18 3.19 -13.93
N LEU A 51 -5.46 3.54 -13.82
CA LEU A 51 -5.91 4.55 -12.84
C LEU A 51 -5.74 4.06 -11.40
N HIS A 52 -5.98 2.78 -11.18
CA HIS A 52 -5.89 2.13 -9.88
C HIS A 52 -5.06 0.86 -9.97
N GLU A 53 -4.24 0.62 -8.97
CA GLU A 53 -3.41 -0.58 -8.85
C GLU A 53 -3.86 -1.42 -7.67
N ASP A 54 -3.85 -2.74 -7.87
CA ASP A 54 -4.17 -3.70 -6.83
C ASP A 54 -2.92 -4.05 -6.01
N MET A 55 -3.04 -3.92 -4.69
CA MET A 55 -2.05 -4.43 -3.73
C MET A 55 -2.44 -5.82 -3.23
N LEU A 56 -3.74 -6.09 -3.14
CA LEU A 56 -4.33 -7.36 -2.75
C LEU A 56 -5.56 -7.61 -3.63
N ALA A 57 -5.48 -8.60 -4.50
CA ALA A 57 -6.57 -8.98 -5.40
C ALA A 57 -7.64 -9.81 -4.66
N GLU A 58 -8.87 -9.80 -5.17
CA GLU A 58 -9.97 -10.61 -4.62
C GLU A 58 -9.64 -12.09 -4.56
N THR A 59 -8.93 -12.61 -5.55
CA THR A 59 -8.51 -14.01 -5.63
C THR A 59 -7.51 -14.42 -4.56
N GLU A 60 -6.80 -13.45 -3.97
CA GLU A 60 -5.80 -13.65 -2.92
C GLU A 60 -6.41 -13.61 -1.51
N LEU A 61 -7.61 -13.02 -1.37
CA LEU A 61 -8.29 -12.88 -0.07
C LEU A 61 -8.42 -14.21 0.72
N PRO A 62 -8.78 -15.35 0.09
CA PRO A 62 -8.90 -16.62 0.81
C PRO A 62 -7.59 -17.09 1.46
N PHE A 63 -6.44 -16.60 0.98
CA PHE A 63 -5.10 -17.00 1.44
C PHE A 63 -4.39 -15.91 2.25
N THR A 64 -5.11 -14.84 2.61
CA THR A 64 -4.56 -13.66 3.26
C THR A 64 -4.82 -13.69 4.76
N TYR A 65 -3.78 -13.39 5.54
CA TYR A 65 -3.78 -13.39 7.00
C TYR A 65 -3.22 -12.08 7.52
N GLN A 66 -3.71 -11.64 8.67
CA GLN A 66 -3.21 -10.46 9.35
C GLN A 66 -1.97 -10.82 10.17
N VAL A 67 -0.85 -10.17 9.90
CA VAL A 67 0.33 -10.29 10.77
C VAL A 67 0.03 -9.58 12.10
N PRO A 68 0.23 -10.26 13.26
CA PRO A 68 -0.10 -9.67 14.55
C PRO A 68 0.75 -8.43 14.84
N ASN A 69 0.11 -7.42 15.45
CA ASN A 69 0.74 -6.19 15.98
C ASN A 69 1.38 -5.24 14.96
N ILE A 70 1.27 -5.50 13.66
CA ILE A 70 1.77 -4.60 12.61
C ILE A 70 0.77 -4.49 11.46
N ASN A 71 0.84 -3.39 10.70
CA ASN A 71 0.00 -3.16 9.53
C ASN A 71 0.56 -3.88 8.30
N LEU A 72 0.58 -5.20 8.37
CA LEU A 72 1.13 -6.05 7.33
C LEU A 72 0.20 -7.25 7.11
N LEU A 73 -0.11 -7.53 5.85
CA LEU A 73 -0.85 -8.72 5.44
C LEU A 73 0.10 -9.76 4.89
N GLN A 74 -0.19 -11.02 5.13
CA GLN A 74 0.54 -12.16 4.60
C GLN A 74 -0.34 -12.94 3.64
N ILE A 75 0.08 -13.07 2.40
CA ILE A 75 -0.56 -13.95 1.41
C ILE A 75 0.23 -15.26 1.41
N ARG A 76 -0.44 -16.35 1.78
CA ARG A 76 0.15 -17.69 1.83
C ARG A 76 0.05 -18.38 0.48
N PRO A 77 1.03 -19.21 0.07
CA PRO A 77 0.93 -19.98 -1.16
C PRO A 77 -0.28 -20.92 -1.13
N GLN A 78 -0.98 -21.01 -2.24
CA GLN A 78 -2.17 -21.84 -2.38
C GLN A 78 -1.86 -23.34 -2.28
N TYR A 79 -0.73 -23.73 -2.83
CA TYR A 79 -0.27 -25.13 -2.84
C TYR A 79 1.03 -25.25 -2.08
N THR A 80 0.96 -25.74 -0.85
CA THR A 80 2.12 -25.92 0.01
C THR A 80 1.88 -27.01 1.05
N ASN A 81 2.92 -27.74 1.39
CA ASN A 81 2.94 -28.66 2.53
C ASN A 81 3.45 -27.99 3.81
N ARG A 82 3.76 -26.69 3.76
CA ARG A 82 4.20 -25.93 4.94
C ARG A 82 3.05 -25.71 5.90
N ILE A 83 3.37 -25.82 7.18
CA ILE A 83 2.48 -25.42 8.26
C ILE A 83 2.84 -23.99 8.64
N TYR A 84 1.91 -23.08 8.43
CA TYR A 84 2.05 -21.69 8.82
C TYR A 84 1.50 -21.43 10.20
N ARG A 85 1.94 -20.31 10.82
CA ARG A 85 1.46 -19.86 12.11
C ARG A 85 -0.05 -19.66 12.09
N ASP A 86 -0.71 -19.95 13.20
CA ASP A 86 -2.15 -19.77 13.38
C ASP A 86 -2.48 -18.29 13.65
N TRP A 87 -2.46 -17.50 12.58
CA TRP A 87 -2.85 -16.09 12.61
C TRP A 87 -4.29 -15.90 12.16
N GLU A 88 -4.88 -14.79 12.59
CA GLU A 88 -6.22 -14.42 12.16
C GLU A 88 -6.27 -14.20 10.64
N LYS A 89 -7.31 -14.77 10.03
CA LYS A 89 -7.57 -14.56 8.61
C LYS A 89 -7.99 -13.11 8.38
N TYR A 90 -7.47 -12.51 7.32
CA TYR A 90 -7.90 -11.18 6.91
C TYR A 90 -9.35 -11.23 6.40
N MET A 91 -10.23 -10.46 7.02
CA MET A 91 -11.66 -10.40 6.71
C MET A 91 -12.08 -9.08 6.04
N GLY A 92 -11.11 -8.24 5.72
CA GLY A 92 -11.36 -6.98 5.02
C GLY A 92 -11.58 -7.14 3.52
N PRO A 93 -11.88 -6.05 2.82
CA PRO A 93 -12.04 -6.06 1.37
C PRO A 93 -10.69 -6.28 0.66
N HIS A 94 -10.75 -6.56 -0.63
CA HIS A 94 -9.56 -6.47 -1.47
C HIS A 94 -8.94 -5.07 -1.34
N PHE A 95 -7.66 -4.96 -1.60
CA PHE A 95 -6.91 -3.74 -1.38
C PHE A 95 -6.38 -3.17 -2.70
N ASN A 96 -6.98 -2.07 -3.13
CA ASN A 96 -6.50 -1.31 -4.27
C ASN A 96 -6.40 0.19 -3.94
N SER A 97 -5.77 0.94 -4.83
CA SER A 97 -5.55 2.37 -4.64
C SER A 97 -6.82 3.21 -4.61
N GLU A 98 -7.95 2.71 -5.15
CA GLU A 98 -9.24 3.40 -5.11
C GLU A 98 -9.89 3.34 -3.73
N LEU A 99 -9.91 2.15 -3.11
CA LEU A 99 -10.59 1.91 -1.84
C LEU A 99 -9.89 2.57 -0.65
N TRP A 100 -8.58 2.75 -0.72
CA TRP A 100 -7.75 3.26 0.39
C TRP A 100 -7.31 4.70 0.19
N VAL A 101 -8.02 5.46 -0.65
CA VAL A 101 -7.73 6.87 -0.90
C VAL A 101 -7.93 7.71 0.36
N LYS A 102 -6.92 8.45 0.74
CA LYS A 102 -6.95 9.48 1.78
C LYS A 102 -6.86 10.87 1.16
N LYS A 103 -7.60 11.80 1.74
CA LYS A 103 -7.61 13.21 1.32
C LYS A 103 -6.89 14.11 2.34
N ASP A 104 -6.29 13.54 3.36
CA ASP A 104 -5.60 14.29 4.41
C ASP A 104 -4.19 14.71 3.93
N ILE A 105 -4.11 15.98 3.53
CA ILE A 105 -2.86 16.60 3.08
C ILE A 105 -1.82 16.69 4.21
N LYS A 106 -2.27 16.83 5.46
CA LYS A 106 -1.35 16.95 6.60
C LYS A 106 -0.55 15.69 6.82
N GLU A 107 -1.21 14.53 6.77
CA GLU A 107 -0.54 13.23 6.87
C GLU A 107 0.46 13.02 5.74
N LEU A 108 0.04 13.27 4.50
CA LEU A 108 0.89 13.14 3.32
C LEU A 108 2.09 14.08 3.40
N LYS A 109 1.91 15.32 3.82
CA LYS A 109 3.00 16.28 4.01
C LYS A 109 4.04 15.75 4.98
N VAL A 110 3.63 15.21 6.13
CA VAL A 110 4.54 14.59 7.10
C VAL A 110 5.32 13.41 6.50
N LEU A 111 4.65 12.55 5.74
CA LEU A 111 5.29 11.41 5.08
C LEU A 111 6.34 11.85 4.05
N ILE A 112 6.03 12.87 3.24
CA ILE A 112 6.97 13.41 2.25
C ILE A 112 8.18 14.04 2.95
N GLU A 113 7.97 14.86 3.98
CA GLU A 113 9.05 15.47 4.75
C GLU A 113 9.98 14.43 5.40
N LYS A 114 9.43 13.33 5.91
CA LYS A 114 10.23 12.20 6.42
C LYS A 114 11.06 11.56 5.31
N GLY A 115 10.49 11.36 4.13
CA GLY A 115 11.20 10.80 2.97
C GLY A 115 12.34 11.69 2.49
N LEU A 116 12.18 13.01 2.54
CA LEU A 116 13.21 13.97 2.15
C LEU A 116 14.39 14.05 3.14
N LYS A 117 14.19 13.63 4.38
CA LYS A 117 15.21 13.61 5.43
C LYS A 117 16.05 12.32 5.49
N CYS A 118 15.67 11.33 4.71
CA CYS A 118 16.37 10.05 4.66
C CYS A 118 17.61 10.10 3.75
#